data_d1ec9bb7938e67ff52afcf6be4a75852
#
_entry.id   d1ec9bb7938e67ff52afcf6be4a75852
#
_cell.length_a   1.000
_cell.length_b   1.000
_cell.length_c   1.000
_cell.angle_alpha   90.00
_cell.angle_beta   90.00
_cell.angle_gamma   90.00
#
_symmetry.space_group_name_H-M   'P 1'
#
loop_
_entity.id
_entity.type
_entity.pdbx_description
1 polymer ?
#
loop_
_entity_poly.entity_id
_entity_poly.type
_entity_poly.pdbx_seq_one_letter_code
_entity_poly.pdbx_strand_id
1 'polypeptide(L)'
;MQETHAVAETRRGFIGKAALLGGGALAATGVGAFAEAARAQSAPASDLAILNFALKLEYLEAEFYDRARQGSFGRLNAGVQRFAEVLYAHEQAHVDTLIATIPALGGNPISKPALKFPRLAQRSFVLTAIQLEQVGVGAYGGAFPALKLKAVKEAALAIHSVEARHAAYARLVAGTLPANVAFFSPLTVDQVNRRAAPFFA
;
A
#
# COMPACT_ATOMS: atom_id res chain seq x y z
N MET A 1 50.38 -12.86 9.76
CA MET A 1 49.13 -12.19 10.18
C MET A 1 48.74 -11.20 9.10
N GLN A 2 47.78 -11.55 8.26
CA GLN A 2 47.23 -10.60 7.27
C GLN A 2 45.91 -10.14 7.80
N GLU A 3 45.82 -8.84 8.13
CA GLU A 3 44.59 -8.18 8.49
C GLU A 3 43.76 -7.91 7.20
N THR A 4 42.63 -8.57 7.10
CA THR A 4 41.63 -8.28 6.06
C THR A 4 40.90 -7.01 6.43
N HIS A 5 41.24 -5.89 5.83
CA HIS A 5 40.45 -4.66 5.91
C HIS A 5 39.11 -4.86 5.20
N ALA A 6 38.01 -4.91 5.98
CA ALA A 6 36.67 -4.80 5.44
C ALA A 6 36.49 -3.43 4.82
N VAL A 7 36.33 -3.36 3.50
CA VAL A 7 36.05 -2.13 2.79
C VAL A 7 34.65 -1.65 3.16
N ALA A 8 34.57 -0.57 3.93
CA ALA A 8 33.32 0.09 4.24
C ALA A 8 32.63 0.54 2.94
N GLU A 9 31.47 -0.02 2.66
CA GLU A 9 30.68 0.34 1.48
C GLU A 9 30.25 1.80 1.61
N THR A 10 30.68 2.67 0.69
CA THR A 10 30.37 4.09 0.75
C THR A 10 28.89 4.35 0.42
N ARG A 11 28.28 5.40 1.02
CA ARG A 11 26.90 5.84 0.74
C ARG A 11 26.63 5.99 -0.76
N ARG A 12 27.63 6.38 -1.55
CA ARG A 12 27.58 6.49 -3.02
C ARG A 12 27.46 5.11 -3.70
N GLY A 13 28.13 4.08 -3.21
CA GLY A 13 28.03 2.71 -3.72
C GLY A 13 26.65 2.10 -3.43
N PHE A 14 26.09 2.38 -2.25
CA PHE A 14 24.73 1.95 -1.89
C PHE A 14 23.66 2.62 -2.77
N ILE A 15 23.76 3.94 -2.97
CA ILE A 15 22.83 4.70 -3.85
C ILE A 15 22.98 4.26 -5.31
N GLY A 16 24.19 4.00 -5.80
CA GLY A 16 24.44 3.52 -7.16
C GLY A 16 23.83 2.15 -7.43
N LYS A 17 23.90 1.23 -6.48
CA LYS A 17 23.24 -0.09 -6.58
C LYS A 17 21.72 0.00 -6.54
N ALA A 18 21.17 0.91 -5.73
CA ALA A 18 19.74 1.18 -5.68
C ALA A 18 19.22 1.82 -6.99
N ALA A 19 20.01 2.68 -7.64
CA ALA A 19 19.64 3.33 -8.90
C ALA A 19 19.65 2.37 -10.11
N LEU A 20 20.50 1.34 -10.11
CA LEU A 20 20.54 0.29 -11.14
C LEU A 20 19.35 -0.68 -11.06
N LEU A 21 18.66 -0.73 -9.91
CA LEU A 21 17.45 -1.53 -9.69
C LEU A 21 16.15 -0.71 -9.89
N GLY A 22 16.26 0.59 -10.17
CA GLY A 22 15.18 1.59 -10.10
C GLY A 22 14.46 1.96 -11.38
N GLY A 23 14.43 1.12 -12.39
CA GLY A 23 13.70 1.42 -13.63
C GLY A 23 12.85 0.25 -14.11
N GLY A 24 11.57 0.25 -13.81
CA GLY A 24 10.56 -0.59 -14.50
C GLY A 24 10.46 -2.07 -14.11
N ALA A 25 11.46 -2.66 -13.47
CA ALA A 25 11.46 -4.08 -13.10
C ALA A 25 11.07 -4.36 -11.63
N LEU A 26 10.99 -3.34 -10.77
CA LEU A 26 10.76 -3.50 -9.34
C LEU A 26 9.31 -3.84 -8.96
N ALA A 27 8.33 -3.48 -9.78
CA ALA A 27 6.94 -3.87 -9.54
C ALA A 27 6.75 -5.39 -9.65
N ALA A 28 7.47 -6.05 -10.57
CA ALA A 28 7.36 -7.50 -10.76
C ALA A 28 8.13 -8.32 -9.69
N THR A 29 9.19 -7.78 -9.09
CA THR A 29 10.01 -8.50 -8.11
C THR A 29 9.38 -8.56 -6.72
N GLY A 30 8.58 -7.55 -6.34
CA GLY A 30 7.90 -7.50 -5.04
C GLY A 30 6.78 -8.54 -4.89
N VAL A 31 5.92 -8.65 -5.89
CA VAL A 31 4.76 -9.56 -5.88
C VAL A 31 5.21 -11.03 -5.79
N GLY A 32 6.22 -11.43 -6.60
CA GLY A 32 6.73 -12.80 -6.61
C GLY A 32 7.48 -13.20 -5.34
N ALA A 33 8.24 -12.28 -4.75
CA ALA A 33 9.09 -12.57 -3.60
C ALA A 33 8.28 -12.92 -2.33
N PHE A 34 7.20 -12.20 -2.06
CA PHE A 34 6.34 -12.49 -0.90
C PHE A 34 5.56 -13.78 -1.07
N ALA A 35 5.01 -14.05 -2.27
CA ALA A 35 4.30 -15.29 -2.57
C ALA A 35 5.23 -16.51 -2.49
N GLU A 36 6.48 -16.40 -2.93
CA GLU A 36 7.48 -17.45 -2.82
C GLU A 36 7.85 -17.74 -1.36
N ALA A 37 8.11 -16.71 -0.57
CA ALA A 37 8.36 -16.85 0.86
C ALA A 37 7.17 -17.47 1.63
N ALA A 38 5.95 -17.25 1.13
CA ALA A 38 4.72 -17.78 1.70
C ALA A 38 4.50 -19.28 1.41
N ARG A 39 4.93 -19.79 0.24
CA ARG A 39 4.68 -21.17 -0.22
C ARG A 39 5.18 -22.27 0.70
N ALA A 40 6.14 -21.99 1.56
CA ALA A 40 6.70 -22.98 2.50
C ALA A 40 5.90 -23.10 3.82
N GLN A 41 4.82 -22.33 3.99
CA GLN A 41 4.13 -22.20 5.27
C GLN A 41 2.60 -22.11 5.07
N SER A 42 1.84 -22.81 5.92
CA SER A 42 0.40 -22.59 6.03
C SER A 42 0.11 -21.48 7.05
N ALA A 43 -0.67 -20.46 6.65
CA ALA A 43 -0.99 -19.37 7.55
C ALA A 43 -2.09 -19.75 8.55
N PRO A 44 -2.02 -19.27 9.80
CA PRO A 44 -3.15 -19.28 10.71
C PRO A 44 -4.37 -18.59 10.08
N ALA A 45 -5.58 -19.06 10.39
CA ALA A 45 -6.82 -18.44 9.90
C ALA A 45 -6.92 -16.95 10.23
N SER A 46 -6.32 -16.51 11.36
CA SER A 46 -6.21 -15.09 11.73
C SER A 46 -5.44 -14.26 10.71
N ASP A 47 -4.30 -14.76 10.22
CA ASP A 47 -3.47 -14.05 9.25
C ASP A 47 -4.19 -13.96 7.89
N LEU A 48 -4.85 -15.05 7.46
CA LEU A 48 -5.66 -15.06 6.25
C LEU A 48 -6.84 -14.09 6.31
N ALA A 49 -7.50 -13.97 7.47
CA ALA A 49 -8.56 -13.00 7.67
C ALA A 49 -8.04 -11.55 7.58
N ILE A 50 -6.88 -11.27 8.17
CA ILE A 50 -6.23 -9.96 8.10
C ILE A 50 -5.82 -9.62 6.67
N LEU A 51 -5.22 -10.59 5.93
CA LEU A 51 -4.83 -10.38 4.53
C LEU A 51 -6.03 -10.11 3.62
N ASN A 52 -7.14 -10.83 3.81
CA ASN A 52 -8.39 -10.56 3.08
C ASN A 52 -9.01 -9.21 3.45
N PHE A 53 -8.90 -8.80 4.71
CA PHE A 53 -9.33 -7.47 5.13
C PHE A 53 -8.46 -6.38 4.49
N ALA A 54 -7.15 -6.56 4.43
CA ALA A 54 -6.25 -5.68 3.71
C ALA A 54 -6.62 -5.63 2.22
N LEU A 55 -6.77 -6.79 1.55
CA LEU A 55 -7.16 -6.87 0.14
C LEU A 55 -8.45 -6.10 -0.18
N LYS A 56 -9.42 -6.08 0.76
CA LYS A 56 -10.63 -5.29 0.61
C LYS A 56 -10.34 -3.79 0.53
N LEU A 57 -9.38 -3.30 1.30
CA LEU A 57 -8.99 -1.88 1.31
C LEU A 57 -8.15 -1.53 0.08
N GLU A 58 -7.21 -2.39 -0.30
CA GLU A 58 -6.42 -2.19 -1.52
C GLU A 58 -7.30 -2.13 -2.77
N TYR A 59 -8.35 -2.97 -2.87
CA TYR A 59 -9.33 -2.85 -3.93
C TYR A 59 -10.05 -1.49 -3.96
N LEU A 60 -10.35 -0.93 -2.78
CA LEU A 60 -10.97 0.38 -2.68
C LEU A 60 -10.03 1.48 -3.20
N GLU A 61 -8.77 1.47 -2.77
CA GLU A 61 -7.78 2.47 -3.12
C GLU A 61 -7.37 2.36 -4.59
N ALA A 62 -7.12 1.16 -5.10
CA ALA A 62 -6.84 0.93 -6.52
C ALA A 62 -7.99 1.44 -7.42
N GLU A 63 -9.24 1.11 -7.10
CA GLU A 63 -10.40 1.61 -7.87
C GLU A 63 -10.57 3.12 -7.78
N PHE A 64 -10.31 3.70 -6.61
CA PHE A 64 -10.39 5.16 -6.42
C PHE A 64 -9.42 5.89 -7.33
N TYR A 65 -8.16 5.46 -7.38
CA TYR A 65 -7.15 6.07 -8.24
C TYR A 65 -7.35 5.71 -9.72
N ASP A 66 -7.85 4.53 -10.03
CA ASP A 66 -8.19 4.15 -11.41
C ASP A 66 -9.27 5.07 -11.99
N ARG A 67 -10.31 5.34 -11.25
CA ARG A 67 -11.36 6.30 -11.66
C ARG A 67 -10.84 7.72 -11.84
N ALA A 68 -9.90 8.13 -10.98
CA ALA A 68 -9.28 9.44 -11.09
C ALA A 68 -8.48 9.60 -12.39
N ARG A 69 -7.59 8.62 -12.68
CA ARG A 69 -6.76 8.64 -13.89
C ARG A 69 -7.57 8.51 -15.18
N GLN A 70 -8.73 7.84 -15.13
CA GLN A 70 -9.68 7.72 -16.24
C GLN A 70 -10.59 8.95 -16.41
N GLY A 71 -10.46 9.97 -15.55
CA GLY A 71 -11.23 11.20 -15.66
C GLY A 71 -12.64 11.15 -15.05
N SER A 72 -13.00 10.08 -14.31
CA SER A 72 -14.33 9.95 -13.69
C SER A 72 -14.65 11.07 -12.69
N PHE A 73 -13.64 11.71 -12.12
CA PHE A 73 -13.78 12.85 -11.20
C PHE A 73 -13.61 14.20 -11.88
N GLY A 74 -13.68 14.23 -13.22
CA GLY A 74 -13.53 15.45 -14.01
C GLY A 74 -12.06 15.79 -14.28
N ARG A 75 -11.81 17.04 -14.73
CA ARG A 75 -10.47 17.46 -15.13
C ARG A 75 -9.57 17.67 -13.91
N LEU A 76 -8.47 16.94 -13.86
CA LEU A 76 -7.38 17.12 -12.92
C LEU A 76 -6.24 17.91 -13.59
N ASN A 77 -5.52 18.73 -12.84
CA ASN A 77 -4.30 19.33 -13.37
C ASN A 77 -3.19 18.26 -13.50
N ALA A 78 -2.14 18.58 -14.25
CA ALA A 78 -1.07 17.61 -14.57
C ALA A 78 -0.39 17.01 -13.32
N GLY A 79 -0.22 17.79 -12.25
CA GLY A 79 0.38 17.31 -11.00
C GLY A 79 -0.52 16.30 -10.26
N VAL A 80 -1.82 16.61 -10.19
CA VAL A 80 -2.82 15.72 -9.56
C VAL A 80 -3.07 14.48 -10.42
N GLN A 81 -3.06 14.63 -11.75
CA GLN A 81 -3.16 13.49 -12.68
C GLN A 81 -1.98 12.53 -12.46
N ARG A 82 -0.76 13.06 -12.43
CA ARG A 82 0.45 12.26 -12.16
C ARG A 82 0.41 11.59 -10.79
N PHE A 83 -0.07 12.28 -9.77
CA PHE A 83 -0.29 11.70 -8.44
C PHE A 83 -1.23 10.48 -8.52
N ALA A 84 -2.39 10.61 -9.17
CA ALA A 84 -3.34 9.52 -9.30
C ALA A 84 -2.77 8.33 -10.09
N GLU A 85 -1.99 8.58 -11.14
CA GLU A 85 -1.32 7.52 -11.94
C GLU A 85 -0.30 6.74 -11.11
N VAL A 86 0.51 7.42 -10.31
CA VAL A 86 1.54 6.79 -9.47
C VAL A 86 0.89 5.94 -8.38
N LEU A 87 -0.12 6.49 -7.68
CA LEU A 87 -0.77 5.74 -6.62
C LEU A 87 -1.55 4.55 -7.19
N TYR A 88 -2.28 4.71 -8.30
CA TYR A 88 -2.90 3.56 -8.95
C TYR A 88 -1.93 2.41 -9.20
N ALA A 89 -0.75 2.71 -9.73
CA ALA A 89 0.25 1.68 -10.02
C ALA A 89 0.73 0.96 -8.76
N HIS A 90 0.85 1.68 -7.64
CA HIS A 90 1.25 1.10 -6.36
C HIS A 90 0.12 0.28 -5.75
N GLU A 91 -1.10 0.81 -5.67
CA GLU A 91 -2.25 0.07 -5.12
C GLU A 91 -2.58 -1.17 -5.92
N GLN A 92 -2.48 -1.12 -7.25
CA GLN A 92 -2.64 -2.31 -8.07
C GLN A 92 -1.56 -3.37 -7.75
N ALA A 93 -0.32 -2.95 -7.51
CA ALA A 93 0.74 -3.87 -7.10
C ALA A 93 0.50 -4.47 -5.70
N HIS A 94 -0.08 -3.71 -4.77
CA HIS A 94 -0.51 -4.22 -3.47
C HIS A 94 -1.63 -5.27 -3.63
N VAL A 95 -2.66 -4.98 -4.42
CA VAL A 95 -3.74 -5.92 -4.76
C VAL A 95 -3.16 -7.22 -5.34
N ASP A 96 -2.31 -7.12 -6.37
CA ASP A 96 -1.71 -8.28 -7.04
C ASP A 96 -0.86 -9.11 -6.08
N THR A 97 -0.12 -8.44 -5.18
CA THR A 97 0.67 -9.09 -4.13
C THR A 97 -0.20 -9.89 -3.18
N LEU A 98 -1.30 -9.32 -2.71
CA LEU A 98 -2.22 -10.00 -1.80
C LEU A 98 -2.96 -11.16 -2.47
N ILE A 99 -3.42 -10.97 -3.72
CA ILE A 99 -4.03 -12.04 -4.53
C ILE A 99 -3.08 -13.22 -4.71
N ALA A 100 -1.79 -12.98 -4.91
CA ALA A 100 -0.79 -14.02 -5.04
C ALA A 100 -0.41 -14.68 -3.71
N THR A 101 -0.36 -13.90 -2.62
CA THR A 101 0.11 -14.35 -1.31
C THR A 101 -0.94 -15.20 -0.58
N ILE A 102 -2.22 -14.82 -0.64
CA ILE A 102 -3.29 -15.53 0.09
C ILE A 102 -3.38 -17.00 -0.32
N PRO A 103 -3.43 -17.38 -1.60
CA PRO A 103 -3.43 -18.79 -2.01
C PRO A 103 -2.13 -19.52 -1.67
N ALA A 104 -0.97 -18.84 -1.76
CA ALA A 104 0.32 -19.42 -1.37
C ALA A 104 0.36 -19.82 0.11
N LEU A 105 -0.48 -19.19 0.94
CA LEU A 105 -0.67 -19.48 2.37
C LEU A 105 -1.84 -20.46 2.65
N GLY A 106 -2.47 -21.00 1.62
CA GLY A 106 -3.60 -21.94 1.75
C GLY A 106 -4.96 -21.29 1.95
N GLY A 107 -5.08 -19.98 1.69
CA GLY A 107 -6.34 -19.24 1.76
C GLY A 107 -6.99 -19.01 0.40
N ASN A 108 -8.17 -18.39 0.41
CA ASN A 108 -8.86 -17.92 -0.78
C ASN A 108 -8.98 -16.39 -0.73
N PRO A 109 -8.48 -15.67 -1.75
CA PRO A 109 -8.66 -14.23 -1.83
C PRO A 109 -10.13 -13.87 -2.05
N ILE A 110 -10.59 -12.82 -1.38
CA ILE A 110 -11.93 -12.28 -1.63
C ILE A 110 -12.02 -11.70 -3.03
N SER A 111 -13.20 -11.77 -3.63
CA SER A 111 -13.49 -11.03 -4.85
C SER A 111 -13.56 -9.52 -4.57
N LYS A 112 -13.23 -8.72 -5.60
CA LYS A 112 -13.36 -7.26 -5.51
C LYS A 112 -14.81 -6.89 -5.16
N PRO A 113 -15.04 -6.14 -4.07
CA PRO A 113 -16.38 -5.72 -3.69
C PRO A 113 -16.94 -4.68 -4.66
N ALA A 114 -18.26 -4.53 -4.65
CA ALA A 114 -18.90 -3.42 -5.35
C ALA A 114 -18.55 -2.10 -4.65
N LEU A 115 -18.03 -1.14 -5.40
CA LEU A 115 -17.55 0.14 -4.91
C LEU A 115 -18.34 1.30 -5.55
N LYS A 116 -18.55 2.33 -4.76
CA LYS A 116 -19.22 3.56 -5.21
C LYS A 116 -18.43 4.78 -4.77
N PHE A 117 -18.33 5.76 -5.66
CA PHE A 117 -17.68 7.03 -5.37
C PHE A 117 -18.60 8.17 -5.81
N PRO A 118 -18.75 9.22 -5.00
CA PRO A 118 -19.42 10.43 -5.46
C PRO A 118 -18.59 11.10 -6.57
N ARG A 119 -19.21 11.95 -7.36
CA ARG A 119 -18.45 12.79 -8.29
C ARG A 119 -17.65 13.81 -7.49
N LEU A 120 -16.34 13.80 -7.67
CA LEU A 120 -15.42 14.66 -6.91
C LEU A 120 -14.81 15.72 -7.82
N ALA A 121 -14.72 16.96 -7.32
CA ALA A 121 -13.82 17.96 -7.91
C ALA A 121 -12.37 17.66 -7.47
N GLN A 122 -11.36 18.22 -8.16
CA GLN A 122 -9.94 17.98 -7.86
C GLN A 122 -9.61 18.13 -6.37
N ARG A 123 -10.08 19.20 -5.72
CA ARG A 123 -9.79 19.42 -4.29
C ARG A 123 -10.38 18.33 -3.42
N SER A 124 -11.63 17.93 -3.61
CA SER A 124 -12.27 16.86 -2.84
C SER A 124 -11.65 15.50 -3.15
N PHE A 125 -11.23 15.24 -4.39
CA PHE A 125 -10.44 14.05 -4.72
C PHE A 125 -9.17 13.96 -3.87
N VAL A 126 -8.34 15.02 -3.82
CA VAL A 126 -7.09 15.01 -3.04
C VAL A 126 -7.36 14.88 -1.53
N LEU A 127 -8.41 15.53 -1.01
CA LEU A 127 -8.79 15.39 0.40
C LEU A 127 -9.28 13.98 0.74
N THR A 128 -10.04 13.35 -0.16
CA THR A 128 -10.47 11.94 -0.01
C THR A 128 -9.26 11.00 -0.09
N ALA A 129 -8.30 11.26 -0.99
CA ALA A 129 -7.04 10.52 -1.03
C ALA A 129 -6.33 10.55 0.32
N ILE A 130 -6.15 11.72 0.94
CA ILE A 130 -5.55 11.83 2.27
C ILE A 130 -6.29 10.95 3.30
N GLN A 131 -7.62 10.91 3.25
CA GLN A 131 -8.41 10.10 4.18
C GLN A 131 -8.24 8.61 3.96
N LEU A 132 -8.24 8.13 2.70
CA LEU A 132 -8.06 6.73 2.36
C LEU A 132 -6.66 6.25 2.76
N GLU A 133 -5.62 6.96 2.35
CA GLU A 133 -4.25 6.63 2.72
C GLU A 133 -4.02 6.58 4.25
N GLN A 134 -4.65 7.48 5.00
CA GLN A 134 -4.60 7.43 6.46
C GLN A 134 -5.33 6.21 7.03
N VAL A 135 -6.37 5.74 6.36
CA VAL A 135 -7.07 4.51 6.73
C VAL A 135 -6.16 3.31 6.45
N GLY A 136 -5.47 3.25 5.30
CA GLY A 136 -4.48 2.23 4.96
C GLY A 136 -3.36 2.15 6.01
N VAL A 137 -2.69 3.29 6.27
CA VAL A 137 -1.65 3.37 7.32
C VAL A 137 -2.17 2.85 8.67
N GLY A 138 -3.34 3.33 9.10
CA GLY A 138 -3.92 2.94 10.38
C GLY A 138 -4.35 1.46 10.44
N ALA A 139 -4.87 0.92 9.34
CA ALA A 139 -5.31 -0.46 9.24
C ALA A 139 -4.14 -1.44 9.33
N TYR A 140 -3.09 -1.23 8.51
CA TYR A 140 -1.88 -2.06 8.59
C TYR A 140 -1.22 -1.98 9.96
N GLY A 141 -1.04 -0.77 10.50
CA GLY A 141 -0.45 -0.59 11.82
C GLY A 141 -1.28 -1.20 12.95
N GLY A 142 -2.59 -1.12 12.86
CA GLY A 142 -3.52 -1.72 13.83
C GLY A 142 -3.57 -3.24 13.78
N ALA A 143 -3.46 -3.82 12.58
CA ALA A 143 -3.48 -5.27 12.38
C ALA A 143 -2.12 -5.93 12.70
N PHE A 144 -1.01 -5.21 12.56
CA PHE A 144 0.35 -5.75 12.65
C PHE A 144 0.63 -6.58 13.92
N PRO A 145 0.23 -6.16 15.14
CA PRO A 145 0.46 -6.95 16.35
C PRO A 145 -0.25 -8.32 16.36
N ALA A 146 -1.34 -8.46 15.62
CA ALA A 146 -2.12 -9.70 15.56
C ALA A 146 -1.56 -10.72 14.55
N LEU A 147 -0.73 -10.30 13.60
CA LEU A 147 -0.09 -11.18 12.63
C LEU A 147 0.85 -12.17 13.32
N LYS A 148 0.90 -13.41 12.83
CA LYS A 148 1.70 -14.50 13.42
C LYS A 148 2.91 -14.85 12.54
N LEU A 149 2.68 -15.06 11.24
CA LEU A 149 3.75 -15.46 10.32
C LEU A 149 4.71 -14.32 10.04
N LYS A 150 6.01 -14.62 10.11
CA LYS A 150 7.08 -13.67 9.83
C LYS A 150 6.96 -13.10 8.40
N ALA A 151 6.76 -13.96 7.41
CA ALA A 151 6.61 -13.54 6.00
C ALA A 151 5.42 -12.58 5.79
N VAL A 152 4.30 -12.80 6.50
CA VAL A 152 3.13 -11.90 6.44
C VAL A 152 3.44 -10.56 7.11
N LYS A 153 4.16 -10.57 8.24
CA LYS A 153 4.61 -9.33 8.89
C LYS A 153 5.53 -8.51 7.99
N GLU A 154 6.46 -9.17 7.30
CA GLU A 154 7.39 -8.51 6.37
C GLU A 154 6.65 -7.87 5.20
N ALA A 155 5.69 -8.59 4.61
CA ALA A 155 4.83 -8.06 3.55
C ALA A 155 3.97 -6.89 4.04
N ALA A 156 3.32 -7.03 5.20
CA ALA A 156 2.51 -5.98 5.79
C ALA A 156 3.33 -4.72 6.12
N LEU A 157 4.56 -4.87 6.62
CA LEU A 157 5.46 -3.75 6.89
C LEU A 157 5.89 -3.05 5.59
N ALA A 158 6.17 -3.82 4.53
CA ALA A 158 6.53 -3.27 3.24
C ALA A 158 5.40 -2.39 2.67
N ILE A 159 4.16 -2.89 2.66
CA ILE A 159 2.99 -2.11 2.22
C ILE A 159 2.76 -0.92 3.14
N HIS A 160 2.68 -1.11 4.46
CA HIS A 160 2.50 -0.01 5.43
C HIS A 160 3.47 1.15 5.23
N SER A 161 4.73 0.85 4.90
CA SER A 161 5.74 1.89 4.65
C SER A 161 5.46 2.68 3.37
N VAL A 162 4.80 2.06 2.38
CA VAL A 162 4.36 2.73 1.14
C VAL A 162 3.13 3.58 1.41
N GLU A 163 2.13 3.05 2.13
CA GLU A 163 0.93 3.78 2.57
C GLU A 163 1.28 5.10 3.28
N ALA A 164 2.26 5.06 4.20
CA ALA A 164 2.72 6.26 4.88
C ALA A 164 3.30 7.31 3.91
N ARG A 165 4.00 6.87 2.84
CA ARG A 165 4.50 7.75 1.79
C ARG A 165 3.38 8.30 0.91
N HIS A 166 2.36 7.48 0.59
CA HIS A 166 1.17 7.91 -0.14
C HIS A 166 0.43 9.00 0.63
N ALA A 167 0.17 8.77 1.92
CA ALA A 167 -0.47 9.76 2.79
C ALA A 167 0.32 11.09 2.84
N ALA A 168 1.65 11.03 2.88
CA ALA A 168 2.51 12.21 2.83
C ALA A 168 2.46 12.89 1.46
N TYR A 169 2.47 12.12 0.37
CA TYR A 169 2.38 12.65 -0.98
C TYR A 169 1.01 13.31 -1.24
N ALA A 170 -0.08 12.70 -0.79
CA ALA A 170 -1.42 13.29 -0.88
C ALA A 170 -1.49 14.66 -0.16
N ARG A 171 -0.88 14.77 1.03
CA ARG A 171 -0.78 16.05 1.75
C ARG A 171 0.05 17.08 1.00
N LEU A 172 1.18 16.66 0.41
CA LEU A 172 2.02 17.54 -0.40
C LEU A 172 1.23 18.10 -1.60
N VAL A 173 0.48 17.24 -2.30
CA VAL A 173 -0.38 17.63 -3.43
C VAL A 173 -1.52 18.55 -2.97
N ALA A 174 -2.01 18.39 -1.75
CA ALA A 174 -2.98 19.29 -1.13
C ALA A 174 -2.40 20.65 -0.70
N GLY A 175 -1.08 20.85 -0.80
CA GLY A 175 -0.40 22.05 -0.32
C GLY A 175 -0.29 22.13 1.21
N THR A 176 -0.35 20.99 1.91
CA THR A 176 -0.23 20.91 3.37
C THR A 176 1.06 20.21 3.77
N LEU A 177 1.40 20.25 5.09
CA LEU A 177 2.62 19.64 5.60
C LEU A 177 2.58 18.11 5.44
N PRO A 178 3.49 17.51 4.66
CA PRO A 178 3.51 16.07 4.42
C PRO A 178 3.71 15.25 5.70
N ALA A 179 4.71 15.59 6.50
CA ALA A 179 5.05 14.95 7.77
C ALA A 179 4.46 15.75 8.94
N ASN A 180 3.15 15.69 9.10
CA ASN A 180 2.41 16.50 10.06
C ASN A 180 2.34 15.88 11.47
N VAL A 181 2.75 14.63 11.63
CA VAL A 181 2.76 13.90 12.91
C VAL A 181 4.05 13.08 13.05
N ALA A 182 4.51 12.90 14.31
CA ALA A 182 5.70 12.08 14.59
C ALA A 182 5.38 10.57 14.61
N PHE A 183 4.15 10.20 14.93
CA PHE A 183 3.70 8.81 15.02
C PHE A 183 2.37 8.62 14.29
N PHE A 184 2.20 7.47 13.63
CA PHE A 184 0.91 7.11 13.08
C PHE A 184 -0.07 6.68 14.18
N SER A 185 -1.37 6.77 13.91
CA SER A 185 -2.41 6.28 14.81
C SER A 185 -2.94 4.93 14.30
N PRO A 186 -2.69 3.81 15.00
CA PRO A 186 -3.27 2.52 14.62
C PRO A 186 -4.80 2.58 14.73
N LEU A 187 -5.48 1.91 13.81
CA LEU A 187 -6.94 1.83 13.78
C LEU A 187 -7.42 0.42 14.09
N THR A 188 -8.51 0.32 14.83
CA THR A 188 -9.24 -0.95 14.97
C THR A 188 -10.02 -1.27 13.70
N VAL A 189 -10.38 -2.54 13.51
CA VAL A 189 -11.22 -3.00 12.38
C VAL A 189 -12.51 -2.19 12.28
N ASP A 190 -13.17 -1.91 13.42
CA ASP A 190 -14.39 -1.11 13.46
C ASP A 190 -14.17 0.34 13.01
N GLN A 191 -13.05 0.94 13.40
CA GLN A 191 -12.71 2.29 12.97
C GLN A 191 -12.43 2.35 11.47
N VAL A 192 -11.72 1.37 10.93
CA VAL A 192 -11.46 1.22 9.49
C VAL A 192 -12.78 1.05 8.74
N ASN A 193 -13.63 0.09 9.16
CA ASN A 193 -14.92 -0.16 8.55
C ASN A 193 -15.81 1.09 8.52
N ARG A 194 -15.91 1.82 9.62
CA ARG A 194 -16.70 3.06 9.66
C ARG A 194 -16.20 4.12 8.67
N ARG A 195 -14.88 4.25 8.50
CA ARG A 195 -14.29 5.25 7.59
C ARG A 195 -14.41 4.84 6.14
N ALA A 196 -14.30 3.56 5.84
CA ALA A 196 -14.38 3.01 4.50
C ALA A 196 -15.83 2.72 4.03
N ALA A 197 -16.79 2.53 4.96
CA ALA A 197 -18.18 2.20 4.66
C ALA A 197 -18.86 3.07 3.58
N PRO A 198 -18.63 4.39 3.51
CA PRO A 198 -19.25 5.22 2.48
C PRO A 198 -18.93 4.80 1.04
N PHE A 199 -17.85 4.07 0.81
CA PHE A 199 -17.34 3.68 -0.50
C PHE A 199 -17.76 2.27 -0.94
N PHE A 200 -18.32 1.46 -0.04
CA PHE A 200 -18.88 0.16 -0.39
C PHE A 200 -20.37 0.29 -0.75
N ALA A 201 -20.77 -0.37 -1.86
CA ALA A 201 -22.16 -0.32 -2.36
C ALA A 201 -23.07 -1.27 -1.58
#